data_66538f6c6e4db147fab6057f24d46ce5
#
_entry.id   66538f6c6e4db147fab6057f24d46ce5
#
_cell.length_a   1.000
_cell.length_b   1.000
_cell.length_c   1.000
_cell.angle_alpha   90.00
_cell.angle_beta   90.00
_cell.angle_gamma   90.00
#
_symmetry.space_group_name_H-M   'P 1'
#
loop_
_entity.id
_entity.type
_entity.pdbx_description
1 polymer ?
#
loop_
_entity_poly.entity_id
_entity_poly.type
_entity_poly.pdbx_seq_one_letter_code
_entity_poly.pdbx_strand_id
1 'polypeptide(L)'
;MASTRTSTYSPSDVNVVISQESTGLIHVIAGYAEDSHINVERDSETYEHVTGVDNIATRVYKANTSGKVTVSLGQGSASNDILTMLYLNDKASKNSDGLFTLTVKDGSGRSVAFAQESYIGVVPNSQYGNSLNNRDWVFHCTQMDDIIGGNSLISPEDVAAIQLLGGVVPSEWQA
;
A
#
# COMPACT_ATOMS: atom_id res chain seq x y z
N MET A 1 -9.73 -29.71 7.25
CA MET A 1 -8.30 -30.06 7.50
C MET A 1 -7.45 -28.94 6.93
N ALA A 2 -6.53 -28.41 7.72
CA ALA A 2 -5.64 -27.37 7.21
C ALA A 2 -4.84 -27.91 6.00
N SER A 3 -4.67 -27.11 4.96
CA SER A 3 -3.85 -27.47 3.80
C SER A 3 -2.44 -27.82 4.27
N THR A 4 -1.96 -29.01 3.92
CA THR A 4 -0.60 -29.47 4.25
C THR A 4 0.46 -28.92 3.29
N ARG A 5 0.09 -28.07 2.34
CA ARG A 5 1.03 -27.43 1.42
C ARG A 5 1.71 -26.24 2.09
N THR A 6 3.03 -26.24 2.06
CA THR A 6 3.83 -25.08 2.46
C THR A 6 3.55 -23.93 1.50
N SER A 7 3.14 -22.78 2.04
CA SER A 7 3.04 -21.54 1.27
C SER A 7 4.43 -20.90 1.15
N THR A 8 4.69 -20.22 0.04
CA THR A 8 5.95 -19.51 -0.20
C THR A 8 5.65 -18.02 -0.33
N TYR A 9 6.31 -17.21 0.47
CA TYR A 9 6.30 -15.76 0.33
C TYR A 9 7.55 -15.32 -0.45
N SER A 10 7.35 -14.46 -1.43
CA SER A 10 8.43 -13.89 -2.24
C SER A 10 8.41 -12.37 -2.10
N PRO A 11 9.35 -11.77 -1.35
CA PRO A 11 9.44 -10.31 -1.24
C PRO A 11 9.61 -9.59 -2.58
N SER A 12 10.23 -10.26 -3.57
CA SER A 12 10.44 -9.72 -4.91
C SER A 12 9.16 -9.64 -5.75
N ASP A 13 8.09 -10.31 -5.32
CA ASP A 13 6.82 -10.33 -6.03
C ASP A 13 5.84 -9.25 -5.53
N VAL A 14 6.27 -8.46 -4.53
CA VAL A 14 5.52 -7.28 -4.10
C VAL A 14 5.87 -6.10 -4.99
N ASN A 15 4.88 -5.58 -5.69
CA ASN A 15 5.04 -4.51 -6.67
C ASN A 15 4.27 -3.26 -6.25
N VAL A 16 4.91 -2.10 -6.45
CA VAL A 16 4.27 -0.79 -6.33
C VAL A 16 4.19 -0.15 -7.70
N VAL A 17 2.98 0.16 -8.14
CA VAL A 17 2.70 0.78 -9.44
C VAL A 17 2.11 2.16 -9.24
N ILE A 18 2.68 3.13 -9.93
CA ILE A 18 2.18 4.50 -10.01
C ILE A 18 1.58 4.71 -11.39
N SER A 19 0.38 5.29 -11.43
CA SER A 19 -0.28 5.69 -12.67
C SER A 19 -0.77 7.13 -12.56
N GLN A 20 -0.31 8.01 -13.43
CA GLN A 20 -0.74 9.40 -13.49
C GLN A 20 -1.48 9.66 -14.80
N GLU A 21 -2.75 9.99 -14.71
CA GLU A 21 -3.62 10.18 -15.88
C GLU A 21 -3.21 11.40 -16.71
N SER A 22 -2.88 12.51 -16.04
CA SER A 22 -2.57 13.80 -16.69
C SER A 22 -1.36 13.73 -17.65
N THR A 23 -0.37 12.90 -17.32
CA THR A 23 0.84 12.71 -18.15
C THR A 23 0.85 11.41 -18.94
N GLY A 24 -0.07 10.48 -18.63
CA GLY A 24 -0.06 9.10 -19.17
C GLY A 24 1.06 8.23 -18.60
N LEU A 25 1.71 8.67 -17.52
CA LEU A 25 2.79 7.91 -16.88
C LEU A 25 2.24 6.64 -16.22
N ILE A 26 2.86 5.51 -16.52
CA ILE A 26 2.72 4.27 -15.75
C ILE A 26 4.12 3.81 -15.38
N HIS A 27 4.40 3.69 -14.09
CA HIS A 27 5.71 3.31 -13.60
C HIS A 27 5.59 2.24 -12.51
N VAL A 28 6.32 1.15 -12.69
CA VAL A 28 6.53 0.12 -11.67
C VAL A 28 7.79 0.46 -10.91
N ILE A 29 7.65 0.73 -9.61
CA ILE A 29 8.81 1.06 -8.77
C ILE A 29 9.74 -0.14 -8.69
N ALA A 30 11.05 0.10 -8.83
CA ALA A 30 12.09 -0.92 -8.78
C ALA A 30 13.32 -0.42 -8.01
N GLY A 31 14.21 -1.35 -7.64
CA GLY A 31 15.42 -1.02 -6.88
C GLY A 31 15.14 -0.77 -5.40
N TYR A 32 14.28 -1.59 -4.82
CA TYR A 32 13.96 -1.56 -3.39
C TYR A 32 15.18 -1.79 -2.50
N ALA A 33 15.12 -1.28 -1.29
CA ALA A 33 16.09 -1.56 -0.25
C ALA A 33 16.03 -3.04 0.20
N GLU A 34 17.08 -3.49 0.88
CA GLU A 34 17.27 -4.89 1.28
C GLU A 34 16.24 -5.33 2.34
N ASP A 35 15.92 -4.44 3.29
CA ASP A 35 15.00 -4.70 4.40
C ASP A 35 13.69 -3.93 4.22
N SER A 36 12.59 -4.38 4.86
CA SER A 36 11.28 -3.71 5.00
C SER A 36 10.99 -2.57 4.02
N HIS A 37 10.99 -2.89 2.74
CA HIS A 37 11.01 -1.91 1.66
C HIS A 37 9.66 -1.27 1.33
N ILE A 38 8.54 -1.84 1.81
CA ILE A 38 7.20 -1.29 1.60
C ILE A 38 6.42 -1.38 2.92
N ASN A 39 5.87 -0.25 3.35
CA ASN A 39 4.99 -0.16 4.51
C ASN A 39 3.72 0.59 4.14
N VAL A 40 2.56 0.02 4.48
CA VAL A 40 1.24 0.60 4.24
C VAL A 40 0.59 0.87 5.57
N GLU A 41 0.20 2.10 5.83
CA GLU A 41 -0.37 2.55 7.10
C GLU A 41 -1.65 3.34 6.89
N ARG A 42 -2.65 3.15 7.75
CA ARG A 42 -3.82 4.01 7.86
C ARG A 42 -3.54 5.17 8.80
N ASP A 43 -4.01 6.37 8.47
CA ASP A 43 -3.86 7.56 9.33
C ASP A 43 -4.83 7.55 10.51
N SER A 44 -5.95 6.84 10.41
CA SER A 44 -6.98 6.82 11.44
C SER A 44 -7.73 5.50 11.51
N GLU A 45 -8.25 5.21 12.70
CA GLU A 45 -9.17 4.09 12.92
C GLU A 45 -10.53 4.37 12.28
N THR A 46 -11.15 3.32 11.71
CA THR A 46 -12.51 3.40 11.14
C THR A 46 -13.59 3.62 12.21
N TYR A 47 -13.34 3.15 13.43
CA TYR A 47 -14.29 3.26 14.53
C TYR A 47 -13.60 3.78 15.79
N GLU A 48 -14.20 4.76 16.42
CA GLU A 48 -13.80 5.25 17.73
C GLU A 48 -14.80 4.80 18.78
N HIS A 49 -14.32 4.50 19.97
CA HIS A 49 -15.13 4.11 21.11
C HIS A 49 -15.18 5.28 22.11
N VAL A 50 -16.40 5.75 22.37
CA VAL A 50 -16.67 6.81 23.34
C VAL A 50 -17.56 6.25 24.46
N THR A 51 -17.12 6.38 25.71
CA THR A 51 -17.89 5.92 26.88
C THR A 51 -18.42 7.14 27.63
N GLY A 52 -19.73 7.16 27.87
CA GLY A 52 -20.39 8.15 28.69
C GLY A 52 -20.08 8.03 30.19
N VAL A 53 -20.45 9.02 30.97
CA VAL A 53 -20.27 9.02 32.44
C VAL A 53 -21.09 7.90 33.11
N ASP A 54 -22.15 7.46 32.48
CA ASP A 54 -23.01 6.34 32.85
C ASP A 54 -22.48 4.95 32.46
N ASN A 55 -21.24 4.90 31.94
CA ASN A 55 -20.58 3.69 31.42
C ASN A 55 -21.27 3.08 30.20
N ILE A 56 -22.11 3.83 29.48
CA ILE A 56 -22.65 3.39 28.20
C ILE A 56 -21.66 3.72 27.10
N ALA A 57 -21.24 2.68 26.36
CA ALA A 57 -20.29 2.81 25.27
C ALA A 57 -21.01 3.02 23.92
N THR A 58 -20.54 3.98 23.15
CA THR A 58 -21.01 4.25 21.79
C THR A 58 -19.85 4.13 20.82
N ARG A 59 -20.04 3.39 19.73
CA ARG A 59 -19.08 3.28 18.62
C ARG A 59 -19.39 4.34 17.57
N VAL A 60 -18.43 5.21 17.32
CA VAL A 60 -18.54 6.29 16.32
C VAL A 60 -17.78 5.87 15.05
N TYR A 61 -18.44 5.91 13.92
CA TYR A 61 -17.85 5.64 12.61
C TYR A 61 -17.13 6.88 12.08
N LYS A 62 -15.90 6.70 11.59
CA LYS A 62 -15.11 7.72 10.91
C LYS A 62 -14.97 7.34 9.43
N ALA A 63 -15.43 8.21 8.56
CA ALA A 63 -15.37 7.99 7.11
C ALA A 63 -13.99 8.24 6.49
N ASN A 64 -12.99 8.66 7.29
CA ASN A 64 -11.65 8.92 6.80
C ASN A 64 -10.94 7.62 6.43
N THR A 65 -10.57 7.48 5.15
CA THR A 65 -9.81 6.35 4.60
C THR A 65 -8.40 6.74 4.17
N SER A 66 -7.90 7.90 4.61
CA SER A 66 -6.54 8.33 4.30
C SER A 66 -5.48 7.40 4.91
N GLY A 67 -4.34 7.39 4.26
CA GLY A 67 -3.21 6.58 4.71
C GLY A 67 -1.91 7.02 4.08
N LYS A 68 -0.86 6.29 4.40
CA LYS A 68 0.48 6.49 3.88
C LYS A 68 1.06 5.19 3.38
N VAL A 69 1.77 5.27 2.27
CA VAL A 69 2.61 4.18 1.79
C VAL A 69 4.05 4.67 1.79
N THR A 70 4.89 3.99 2.54
CA THR A 70 6.34 4.28 2.57
C THR A 70 7.06 3.22 1.75
N VAL A 71 7.89 3.68 0.82
CA VAL A 71 8.72 2.81 -0.03
C VAL A 71 10.17 3.19 0.12
N SER A 72 10.98 2.23 0.59
CA SER A 72 12.42 2.40 0.75
C SER A 72 13.15 1.92 -0.49
N LEU A 73 13.82 2.83 -1.18
CA LEU A 73 14.59 2.56 -2.40
C LEU A 73 16.08 2.67 -2.11
N GLY A 74 16.87 1.81 -2.77
CA GLY A 74 18.31 1.96 -2.79
C GLY A 74 18.72 3.27 -3.48
N GLN A 75 19.84 3.86 -3.05
CA GLN A 75 20.37 5.12 -3.60
C GLN A 75 20.60 5.06 -5.12
N GLY A 76 20.95 3.89 -5.66
CA GLY A 76 21.20 3.68 -7.09
C GLY A 76 19.94 3.39 -7.93
N SER A 77 18.74 3.38 -7.33
CA SER A 77 17.51 3.10 -8.06
C SER A 77 17.14 4.23 -9.02
N ALA A 78 16.88 3.91 -10.30
CA ALA A 78 16.38 4.84 -11.29
C ALA A 78 14.97 5.38 -10.98
N SER A 79 14.19 4.66 -10.14
CA SER A 79 12.89 5.14 -9.67
C SER A 79 13.00 6.43 -8.86
N ASN A 80 14.16 6.70 -8.21
CA ASN A 80 14.38 7.98 -7.51
C ASN A 80 14.27 9.20 -8.45
N ASP A 81 14.76 9.08 -9.68
CA ASP A 81 14.70 10.16 -10.66
C ASP A 81 13.26 10.43 -11.10
N ILE A 82 12.49 9.35 -11.37
CA ILE A 82 11.10 9.46 -11.79
C ILE A 82 10.24 10.05 -10.67
N LEU A 83 10.40 9.59 -9.42
CA LEU A 83 9.67 10.11 -8.28
C LEU A 83 10.02 11.58 -7.99
N THR A 84 11.27 11.96 -8.17
CA THR A 84 11.70 13.36 -8.04
C THR A 84 11.03 14.23 -9.11
N MET A 85 10.96 13.77 -10.36
CA MET A 85 10.29 14.52 -11.44
C MET A 85 8.79 14.62 -11.22
N LEU A 86 8.14 13.55 -10.70
CA LEU A 86 6.74 13.56 -10.29
C LEU A 86 6.48 14.65 -9.25
N TYR A 87 7.29 14.69 -8.19
CA TYR A 87 7.19 15.69 -7.13
C TYR A 87 7.40 17.11 -7.66
N LEU A 88 8.41 17.32 -8.52
CA LEU A 88 8.70 18.65 -9.09
C LEU A 88 7.58 19.13 -10.02
N ASN A 89 6.98 18.23 -10.79
CA ASN A 89 5.87 18.54 -11.68
C ASN A 89 4.62 18.94 -10.87
N ASP A 90 4.28 18.19 -9.84
CA ASP A 90 3.18 18.52 -8.93
C ASP A 90 3.41 19.86 -8.23
N LYS A 91 4.62 20.09 -7.72
CA LYS A 91 5.00 21.37 -7.09
C LYS A 91 4.90 22.55 -8.04
N ALA A 92 5.15 22.36 -9.33
CA ALA A 92 5.07 23.43 -10.34
C ALA A 92 3.63 23.73 -10.75
N SER A 93 2.79 22.71 -10.89
CA SER A 93 1.39 22.84 -11.31
C SER A 93 0.51 23.44 -10.22
N LYS A 94 0.75 23.11 -8.96
CA LYS A 94 -0.01 23.57 -7.76
C LYS A 94 -1.52 23.34 -7.86
N ASN A 95 -1.91 22.30 -8.57
CA ASN A 95 -3.30 21.88 -8.79
C ASN A 95 -3.41 20.36 -8.65
N SER A 96 -4.60 19.83 -8.89
CA SER A 96 -4.83 18.37 -8.76
C SER A 96 -4.26 17.54 -9.92
N ASP A 97 -3.67 18.14 -10.97
CA ASP A 97 -3.11 17.42 -12.11
C ASP A 97 -1.83 16.63 -11.73
N GLY A 98 -1.20 16.98 -10.59
CA GLY A 98 -0.07 16.26 -10.04
C GLY A 98 -0.41 14.96 -9.31
N LEU A 99 -1.68 14.74 -8.99
CA LEU A 99 -2.13 13.53 -8.30
C LEU A 99 -1.95 12.28 -9.17
N PHE A 100 -1.70 11.16 -8.52
CA PHE A 100 -1.54 9.88 -9.19
C PHE A 100 -2.23 8.76 -8.40
N THR A 101 -2.53 7.67 -9.10
CA THR A 101 -3.03 6.44 -8.51
C THR A 101 -1.85 5.57 -8.06
N LEU A 102 -1.93 5.05 -6.85
CA LEU A 102 -0.93 4.15 -6.28
C LEU A 102 -1.56 2.77 -6.04
N THR A 103 -0.91 1.73 -6.52
CA THR A 103 -1.31 0.34 -6.29
C THR A 103 -0.14 -0.44 -5.71
N VAL A 104 -0.33 -1.06 -4.56
CA VAL A 104 0.60 -2.02 -3.96
C VAL A 104 -0.02 -3.39 -4.05
N LYS A 105 0.64 -4.35 -4.70
CA LYS A 105 0.15 -5.70 -4.87
C LYS A 105 1.20 -6.72 -4.48
N ASP A 106 0.82 -7.63 -3.60
CA ASP A 106 1.58 -8.85 -3.32
C ASP A 106 1.24 -9.91 -4.39
N GLY A 107 2.20 -10.22 -5.27
CA GLY A 107 2.06 -11.25 -6.31
C GLY A 107 2.14 -12.68 -5.76
N SER A 108 2.73 -12.86 -4.58
CA SER A 108 2.80 -14.16 -3.88
C SER A 108 1.59 -14.43 -2.98
N GLY A 109 0.69 -13.46 -2.84
CA GLY A 109 -0.46 -13.52 -1.94
C GLY A 109 -1.70 -12.82 -2.50
N ARG A 110 -2.64 -12.55 -1.60
CA ARG A 110 -3.92 -11.90 -1.93
C ARG A 110 -4.02 -10.46 -1.40
N SER A 111 -2.92 -9.92 -0.87
CA SER A 111 -2.92 -8.57 -0.35
C SER A 111 -2.82 -7.55 -1.48
N VAL A 112 -3.65 -6.52 -1.42
CA VAL A 112 -3.62 -5.38 -2.31
C VAL A 112 -3.99 -4.12 -1.56
N ALA A 113 -3.26 -3.03 -1.78
CA ALA A 113 -3.65 -1.69 -1.37
C ALA A 113 -3.75 -0.81 -2.62
N PHE A 114 -4.83 -0.05 -2.70
CA PHE A 114 -5.14 0.83 -3.82
C PHE A 114 -5.51 2.20 -3.31
N ALA A 115 -4.88 3.24 -3.88
CA ALA A 115 -5.20 4.62 -3.57
C ALA A 115 -5.37 5.42 -4.87
N GLN A 116 -6.55 5.97 -5.09
CA GLN A 116 -6.90 6.67 -6.32
C GLN A 116 -6.21 8.04 -6.41
N GLU A 117 -6.11 8.75 -5.29
CA GLU A 117 -5.51 10.08 -5.21
C GLU A 117 -4.36 10.07 -4.22
N SER A 118 -3.16 10.08 -4.75
CA SER A 118 -1.93 10.07 -3.97
C SER A 118 -0.98 11.16 -4.42
N TYR A 119 -0.13 11.61 -3.52
CA TYR A 119 0.89 12.62 -3.79
C TYR A 119 2.13 12.43 -2.92
N ILE A 120 3.24 13.03 -3.32
CA ILE A 120 4.49 13.06 -2.57
C ILE A 120 4.56 14.39 -1.82
N GLY A 121 4.51 14.35 -0.48
CA GLY A 121 4.55 15.57 0.32
C GLY A 121 5.92 16.22 0.38
N VAL A 122 6.98 15.40 0.41
CA VAL A 122 8.37 15.85 0.52
C VAL A 122 9.33 14.82 -0.07
N VAL A 123 10.41 15.27 -0.67
CA VAL A 123 11.49 14.38 -1.13
C VAL A 123 12.23 13.77 0.07
N PRO A 124 12.72 12.51 -0.05
CA PRO A 124 13.47 11.85 1.02
C PRO A 124 14.71 12.61 1.45
N ASN A 125 15.09 12.46 2.71
CA ASN A 125 16.38 12.93 3.21
C ASN A 125 17.51 12.24 2.45
N SER A 126 18.53 13.02 2.08
CA SER A 126 19.72 12.54 1.40
C SER A 126 20.91 12.51 2.34
N GLN A 127 21.42 11.32 2.60
CA GLN A 127 22.65 11.12 3.35
C GLN A 127 23.71 10.54 2.42
N TYR A 128 24.95 11.02 2.56
CA TYR A 128 26.09 10.59 1.75
C TYR A 128 27.19 10.13 2.69
N GLY A 129 27.72 8.96 2.44
CA GLY A 129 28.79 8.33 3.25
C GLY A 129 29.48 7.22 2.47
N ASN A 130 30.31 6.44 3.16
CA ASN A 130 31.05 5.32 2.56
C ASN A 130 30.17 4.09 2.28
N SER A 131 28.92 4.09 2.73
CA SER A 131 27.93 3.03 2.48
C SER A 131 26.75 3.56 1.68
N LEU A 132 26.08 2.67 0.96
CA LEU A 132 24.83 3.00 0.30
C LEU A 132 23.75 3.27 1.35
N ASN A 133 23.06 4.39 1.20
CA ASN A 133 21.92 4.76 2.04
C ASN A 133 20.62 4.62 1.27
N ASN A 134 19.55 4.28 1.99
CA ASN A 134 18.22 4.17 1.41
C ASN A 134 17.56 5.55 1.27
N ARG A 135 16.57 5.62 0.39
CA ARG A 135 15.69 6.77 0.19
C ARG A 135 14.26 6.34 0.51
N ASP A 136 13.69 6.89 1.57
CA ASP A 136 12.35 6.54 2.03
C ASP A 136 11.34 7.53 1.44
N TRP A 137 10.66 7.09 0.40
CA TRP A 137 9.60 7.85 -0.24
C TRP A 137 8.28 7.63 0.50
N VAL A 138 7.64 8.71 0.93
CA VAL A 138 6.34 8.68 1.59
C VAL A 138 5.28 9.21 0.64
N PHE A 139 4.35 8.33 0.27
CA PHE A 139 3.16 8.65 -0.51
C PHE A 139 2.00 8.88 0.43
N HIS A 140 1.39 10.06 0.35
CA HIS A 140 0.15 10.37 1.06
C HIS A 140 -1.02 9.99 0.18
N CYS A 141 -1.94 9.19 0.73
CA CYS A 141 -3.11 8.68 0.04
C CYS A 141 -4.35 9.28 0.69
N THR A 142 -5.14 10.05 -0.07
CA THR A 142 -6.34 10.72 0.46
C THR A 142 -7.49 9.74 0.67
N GLN A 143 -7.58 8.74 -0.21
CA GLN A 143 -8.52 7.63 -0.13
C GLN A 143 -7.78 6.35 -0.47
N MET A 144 -7.72 5.44 0.47
CA MET A 144 -7.02 4.17 0.31
C MET A 144 -7.93 3.02 0.68
N ASP A 145 -8.02 2.04 -0.21
CA ASP A 145 -8.65 0.75 0.03
C ASP A 145 -7.57 -0.32 0.13
N ASP A 146 -7.60 -1.09 1.20
CA ASP A 146 -6.63 -2.15 1.45
C ASP A 146 -7.34 -3.46 1.80
N ILE A 147 -6.88 -4.51 1.15
CA ILE A 147 -7.29 -5.89 1.41
C ILE A 147 -6.05 -6.64 1.88
N ILE A 148 -6.09 -7.18 3.08
CA ILE A 148 -5.01 -7.99 3.63
C ILE A 148 -5.41 -9.45 3.50
N GLY A 149 -4.73 -10.17 2.64
CA GLY A 149 -4.93 -11.60 2.42
C GLY A 149 -3.65 -12.41 2.68
N GLY A 150 -3.81 -13.69 2.89
CA GLY A 150 -2.68 -14.61 3.03
C GLY A 150 -2.16 -15.12 1.69
N ASN A 151 -1.13 -15.95 1.74
CA ASN A 151 -0.50 -16.61 0.58
C ASN A 151 -0.63 -18.15 0.60
N SER A 152 -1.44 -18.71 1.50
CA SER A 152 -1.78 -20.14 1.54
C SER A 152 -3.10 -20.42 0.83
N LEU A 153 -3.29 -21.66 0.37
CA LEU A 153 -4.59 -22.11 -0.11
C LEU A 153 -5.62 -22.06 1.04
N ILE A 154 -6.85 -21.74 0.69
CA ILE A 154 -7.96 -21.58 1.63
C ILE A 154 -8.74 -22.90 1.68
N SER A 155 -9.01 -23.40 2.89
CA SER A 155 -9.81 -24.61 3.07
C SER A 155 -11.27 -24.40 2.61
N PRO A 156 -12.00 -25.45 2.21
CA PRO A 156 -13.41 -25.31 1.84
C PRO A 156 -14.28 -24.69 2.93
N GLU A 157 -13.97 -24.95 4.21
CA GLU A 157 -14.68 -24.39 5.36
C GLU A 157 -14.44 -22.87 5.46
N ASP A 158 -13.19 -22.43 5.25
CA ASP A 158 -12.84 -21.01 5.27
C ASP A 158 -13.39 -20.28 4.04
N VAL A 159 -13.44 -20.94 2.86
CA VAL A 159 -14.12 -20.40 1.66
C VAL A 159 -15.58 -20.14 1.96
N ALA A 160 -16.28 -21.10 2.60
CA ALA A 160 -17.67 -20.94 2.98
C ALA A 160 -17.87 -19.79 4.00
N ALA A 161 -16.96 -19.64 4.95
CA ALA A 161 -17.00 -18.53 5.91
C ALA A 161 -16.81 -17.17 5.24
N ILE A 162 -15.86 -17.05 4.30
CA ILE A 162 -15.62 -15.82 3.54
C ILE A 162 -16.85 -15.47 2.69
N GLN A 163 -17.47 -16.46 2.04
CA GLN A 163 -18.68 -16.25 1.23
C GLN A 163 -19.88 -15.82 2.09
N LEU A 164 -20.01 -16.37 3.30
CA LEU A 164 -21.05 -15.94 4.27
C LEU A 164 -20.91 -14.46 4.64
N LEU A 165 -19.68 -13.93 4.66
CA LEU A 165 -19.37 -12.53 4.93
C LEU A 165 -19.45 -11.64 3.65
N GLY A 166 -19.87 -12.21 2.50
CA GLY A 166 -20.01 -11.50 1.24
C GLY A 166 -18.72 -11.40 0.42
N GLY A 167 -17.66 -12.10 0.83
CA GLY A 167 -16.39 -12.14 0.10
C GLY A 167 -16.40 -13.18 -1.04
N VAL A 168 -15.48 -13.01 -1.99
CA VAL A 168 -15.26 -13.92 -3.11
C VAL A 168 -13.82 -14.44 -3.04
N VAL A 169 -13.67 -15.75 -3.11
CA VAL A 169 -12.35 -16.40 -3.18
C VAL A 169 -12.15 -16.93 -4.60
N PRO A 170 -11.13 -16.43 -5.34
CA PRO A 170 -10.78 -16.97 -6.66
C PRO A 170 -10.43 -18.46 -6.59
N SER A 171 -10.76 -19.21 -7.64
CA SER A 171 -10.58 -20.68 -7.68
C SER A 171 -9.12 -21.13 -7.50
N GLU A 172 -8.17 -20.31 -7.91
CA GLU A 172 -6.74 -20.56 -7.77
C GLU A 172 -6.26 -20.61 -6.30
N TRP A 173 -7.04 -20.03 -5.38
CA TRP A 173 -6.74 -19.99 -3.95
C TRP A 173 -7.53 -20.99 -3.11
N GLN A 174 -8.39 -21.78 -3.74
CA GLN A 174 -9.17 -22.82 -3.07
C GLN A 174 -8.37 -24.14 -3.02
N ALA A 175 -8.41 -24.79 -1.86
CA ALA A 175 -7.73 -26.07 -1.61
C ALA A 175 -8.49 -27.28 -2.19
#